data_52297bfb468033fc5f1cc9edb36e86b8
#
_entry.id   52297bfb468033fc5f1cc9edb36e86b8
#
_cell.length_a   1.000
_cell.length_b   1.000
_cell.length_c   1.000
_cell.angle_alpha   90.00
_cell.angle_beta   90.00
_cell.angle_gamma   90.00
#
_symmetry.space_group_name_H-M   'P 1'
#
loop_
_entity.id
_entity.type
_entity.pdbx_description
1 polymer ?
#
loop_
_entity_poly.entity_id
_entity_poly.type
_entity_poly.pdbx_seq_one_letter_code
_entity_poly.pdbx_strand_id
1 'polypeptide(L)'
;MNRMLTIIAISLCYFVFAVLLNSVGTVILQSITTFDVSKTDASTLEGFKDLSIAFVSFFIASFIPRIGYQVALCLGLVLVAVVCLLTPMFAEFYFIKVLFAAIGTAFALVKISVYSLIGQLSSNTKTHSSLMNTVEGIFMVGVLSGYWIFSGFIDPNDPASLAWLNVYYLLGGMITIAAIFVYFVPIEREPFTGAQTGALSEFLDMLKLTYQPLVLMFVISVFLYVLVEQGIGSWLPTFNREVLGLPVDISIQLTSIFAAMIAIGRLLAGFLLRFVPWYIFINGCLVMMFLTILLTLPMTQVSESQVVTGIFDAPLAAYLLPAIGLFMAPIYPLINSVVLSALPNKQHAKMTGLIVIFSALGGTFGSFLTGVIFDKFGGQHAFYMSLIPIVMIMFSLFIFKKLSANRRSTLVKGA
;
A
#
# COMPACT_ATOMS: atom_id res chain seq x y z
N MET A 1 -27.09 -16.25 4.97
CA MET A 1 -25.98 -15.32 5.36
C MET A 1 -26.56 -14.08 6.04
N ASN A 2 -26.11 -13.73 7.25
CA ASN A 2 -26.52 -12.46 7.88
C ASN A 2 -25.69 -11.31 7.29
N ARG A 3 -26.30 -10.56 6.35
CA ARG A 3 -25.63 -9.50 5.58
C ARG A 3 -24.92 -8.46 6.46
N MET A 4 -25.57 -8.01 7.53
CA MET A 4 -25.01 -6.98 8.41
C MET A 4 -23.80 -7.49 9.20
N LEU A 5 -23.88 -8.69 9.77
CA LEU A 5 -22.76 -9.30 10.50
C LEU A 5 -21.56 -9.55 9.59
N THR A 6 -21.80 -9.99 8.35
CA THR A 6 -20.72 -10.20 7.37
C THR A 6 -20.04 -8.87 7.01
N ILE A 7 -20.79 -7.79 6.80
CA ILE A 7 -20.21 -6.45 6.53
C ILE A 7 -19.36 -5.98 7.71
N ILE A 8 -19.82 -6.13 8.95
CA ILE A 8 -19.05 -5.78 10.15
C ILE A 8 -17.77 -6.62 10.22
N ALA A 9 -17.85 -7.93 9.96
CA ALA A 9 -16.70 -8.82 9.98
C ALA A 9 -15.61 -8.40 8.99
N ILE A 10 -15.97 -8.19 7.73
CA ILE A 10 -15.00 -7.77 6.69
C ILE A 10 -14.44 -6.37 6.96
N SER A 11 -15.25 -5.46 7.50
CA SER A 11 -14.82 -4.11 7.87
C SER A 11 -13.81 -4.13 9.01
N LEU A 12 -14.05 -4.95 10.04
CA LEU A 12 -13.13 -5.13 11.17
C LEU A 12 -11.79 -5.72 10.71
N CYS A 13 -11.83 -6.75 9.84
CA CYS A 13 -10.62 -7.31 9.25
C CYS A 13 -9.83 -6.24 8.51
N TYR A 14 -10.49 -5.47 7.64
CA TYR A 14 -9.83 -4.43 6.84
C TYR A 14 -9.23 -3.32 7.69
N PHE A 15 -9.93 -2.90 8.75
CA PHE A 15 -9.41 -1.89 9.69
C PHE A 15 -8.10 -2.35 10.33
N VAL A 16 -8.06 -3.57 10.90
CA VAL A 16 -6.87 -4.05 11.61
C VAL A 16 -5.72 -4.31 10.65
N PHE A 17 -6.00 -4.88 9.47
CA PHE A 17 -4.98 -5.04 8.44
C PHE A 17 -4.45 -3.72 7.87
N ALA A 18 -5.29 -2.67 7.83
CA ALA A 18 -4.84 -1.34 7.43
C ALA A 18 -3.78 -0.78 8.39
N VAL A 19 -3.98 -0.95 9.70
CA VAL A 19 -2.99 -0.56 10.73
C VAL A 19 -1.67 -1.32 10.50
N LEU A 20 -1.73 -2.65 10.36
CA LEU A 20 -0.53 -3.49 10.22
C LEU A 20 0.23 -3.24 8.92
N LEU A 21 -0.47 -3.20 7.79
CA LEU A 21 0.17 -3.06 6.46
C LEU A 21 0.88 -1.71 6.29
N ASN A 22 0.30 -0.65 6.86
CA ASN A 22 0.84 0.69 6.70
C ASN A 22 1.79 1.10 7.84
N SER A 23 2.05 0.20 8.79
CA SER A 23 3.02 0.43 9.87
C SER A 23 4.48 0.27 9.41
N VAL A 24 4.74 -0.23 8.19
CA VAL A 24 6.11 -0.52 7.71
C VAL A 24 7.06 0.65 7.91
N GLY A 25 6.68 1.86 7.51
CA GLY A 25 7.53 3.04 7.65
C GLY A 25 7.86 3.37 9.10
N THR A 26 6.87 3.25 9.99
CA THR A 26 7.07 3.40 11.45
C THR A 26 8.03 2.33 11.99
N VAL A 27 7.83 1.08 11.53
CA VAL A 27 8.66 -0.05 11.98
C VAL A 27 10.07 0.00 11.40
N ILE A 28 10.26 0.53 10.18
CA ILE A 28 11.59 0.83 9.63
C ILE A 28 12.33 1.81 10.56
N LEU A 29 11.70 2.95 10.89
CA LEU A 29 12.29 3.93 11.81
C LEU A 29 12.63 3.30 13.15
N GLN A 30 11.70 2.58 13.76
CA GLN A 30 11.93 1.94 15.05
C GLN A 30 12.97 0.83 15.01
N SER A 31 13.01 0.05 13.94
CA SER A 31 14.04 -0.98 13.77
C SER A 31 15.45 -0.39 13.71
N ILE A 32 15.62 0.72 13.00
CA ILE A 32 16.88 1.46 12.96
C ILE A 32 17.23 1.99 14.36
N THR A 33 16.25 2.59 15.05
CA THR A 33 16.47 3.24 16.36
C THR A 33 16.73 2.22 17.47
N THR A 34 16.00 1.10 17.50
CA THR A 34 16.03 0.12 18.61
C THR A 34 17.05 -0.99 18.41
N PHE A 35 17.18 -1.52 17.17
CA PHE A 35 18.06 -2.66 16.88
C PHE A 35 19.39 -2.24 16.23
N ASP A 36 19.61 -0.94 16.01
CA ASP A 36 20.83 -0.40 15.36
C ASP A 36 21.15 -1.08 14.01
N VAL A 37 20.09 -1.45 13.27
CA VAL A 37 20.24 -2.06 11.94
C VAL A 37 20.46 -1.00 10.89
N SER A 38 21.20 -1.34 9.82
CA SER A 38 21.38 -0.43 8.68
C SER A 38 20.05 -0.08 8.02
N LYS A 39 19.97 1.10 7.41
CA LYS A 39 18.80 1.51 6.63
C LYS A 39 18.55 0.56 5.47
N THR A 40 19.62 0.05 4.88
CA THR A 40 19.55 -0.98 3.83
C THR A 40 18.86 -2.24 4.34
N ASP A 41 19.20 -2.74 5.54
CA ASP A 41 18.54 -3.93 6.12
C ASP A 41 17.08 -3.64 6.49
N ALA A 42 16.82 -2.50 7.14
CA ALA A 42 15.47 -2.10 7.52
C ALA A 42 14.53 -1.98 6.30
N SER A 43 15.04 -1.54 5.15
CA SER A 43 14.28 -1.42 3.89
C SER A 43 13.73 -2.77 3.38
N THR A 44 14.33 -3.89 3.78
CA THR A 44 13.88 -5.24 3.37
C THR A 44 12.51 -5.60 3.92
N LEU A 45 12.04 -4.93 4.98
CA LEU A 45 10.71 -5.17 5.58
C LEU A 45 9.57 -5.00 4.57
N GLU A 46 9.66 -4.00 3.70
CA GLU A 46 8.70 -3.79 2.61
C GLU A 46 8.66 -5.00 1.68
N GLY A 47 9.84 -5.53 1.32
CA GLY A 47 9.94 -6.71 0.46
C GLY A 47 9.32 -7.95 1.10
N PHE A 48 9.57 -8.21 2.39
CA PHE A 48 8.94 -9.34 3.10
C PHE A 48 7.42 -9.24 3.09
N LYS A 49 6.84 -8.05 3.20
CA LYS A 49 5.41 -7.83 3.10
C LYS A 49 4.89 -8.00 1.67
N ASP A 50 5.41 -7.23 0.73
CA ASP A 50 4.84 -7.09 -0.61
C ASP A 50 5.05 -8.33 -1.47
N LEU A 51 6.24 -8.94 -1.42
CA LEU A 51 6.48 -10.19 -2.15
C LEU A 51 5.66 -11.34 -1.59
N SER A 52 5.42 -11.39 -0.27
CA SER A 52 4.50 -12.37 0.33
C SER A 52 3.08 -12.17 -0.15
N ILE A 53 2.59 -10.92 -0.24
CA ILE A 53 1.26 -10.62 -0.81
C ILE A 53 1.19 -11.13 -2.25
N ALA A 54 2.17 -10.80 -3.09
CA ALA A 54 2.15 -11.15 -4.50
C ALA A 54 2.20 -12.68 -4.70
N PHE A 55 3.13 -13.35 -4.03
CA PHE A 55 3.31 -14.79 -4.11
C PHE A 55 2.05 -15.54 -3.66
N VAL A 56 1.57 -15.22 -2.47
CA VAL A 56 0.42 -15.90 -1.88
C VAL A 56 -0.86 -15.60 -2.66
N SER A 57 -1.10 -14.35 -3.08
CA SER A 57 -2.26 -13.99 -3.90
C SER A 57 -2.33 -14.81 -5.17
N PHE A 58 -1.19 -15.03 -5.80
CA PHE A 58 -1.12 -15.81 -7.03
C PHE A 58 -1.44 -17.29 -6.81
N PHE A 59 -0.75 -17.94 -5.85
CA PHE A 59 -0.88 -19.38 -5.65
C PHE A 59 -2.19 -19.77 -4.95
N ILE A 60 -2.69 -18.94 -4.05
CA ILE A 60 -3.83 -19.26 -3.18
C ILE A 60 -5.17 -18.81 -3.77
N ALA A 61 -5.20 -17.86 -4.71
CA ALA A 61 -6.45 -17.38 -5.31
C ALA A 61 -7.35 -18.51 -5.83
N SER A 62 -6.77 -19.55 -6.43
CA SER A 62 -7.49 -20.71 -6.95
C SER A 62 -7.97 -21.69 -5.85
N PHE A 63 -7.38 -21.63 -4.64
CA PHE A 63 -7.71 -22.53 -3.53
C PHE A 63 -8.76 -21.93 -2.58
N ILE A 64 -8.79 -20.61 -2.42
CA ILE A 64 -9.72 -19.94 -1.48
C ILE A 64 -11.19 -20.32 -1.70
N PRO A 65 -11.73 -20.36 -2.93
CA PRO A 65 -13.11 -20.80 -3.15
C PRO A 65 -13.39 -22.23 -2.71
N ARG A 66 -12.36 -23.11 -2.72
CA ARG A 66 -12.48 -24.52 -2.32
C ARG A 66 -12.53 -24.69 -0.81
N ILE A 67 -11.67 -23.98 -0.07
CA ILE A 67 -11.65 -24.06 1.40
C ILE A 67 -12.77 -23.22 2.02
N GLY A 68 -13.29 -22.22 1.29
CA GLY A 68 -14.31 -21.28 1.72
C GLY A 68 -13.73 -19.98 2.29
N TYR A 69 -14.40 -18.87 1.98
CA TYR A 69 -13.93 -17.54 2.34
C TYR A 69 -13.82 -17.31 3.85
N GLN A 70 -14.75 -17.88 4.64
CA GLN A 70 -14.69 -17.80 6.11
C GLN A 70 -13.44 -18.47 6.67
N VAL A 71 -13.12 -19.67 6.18
CA VAL A 71 -11.92 -20.41 6.61
C VAL A 71 -10.67 -19.67 6.24
N ALA A 72 -10.60 -19.11 5.02
CA ALA A 72 -9.47 -18.33 4.56
C ALA A 72 -9.26 -17.07 5.42
N LEU A 73 -10.34 -16.36 5.77
CA LEU A 73 -10.30 -15.22 6.70
C LEU A 73 -9.78 -15.64 8.06
N CYS A 74 -10.32 -16.71 8.65
CA CYS A 74 -9.89 -17.20 9.96
C CYS A 74 -8.42 -17.62 9.96
N LEU A 75 -7.96 -18.35 8.92
CA LEU A 75 -6.56 -18.76 8.80
C LEU A 75 -5.61 -17.55 8.74
N GLY A 76 -5.95 -16.53 7.93
CA GLY A 76 -5.16 -15.29 7.85
C GLY A 76 -5.11 -14.56 9.19
N LEU A 77 -6.26 -14.39 9.86
CA LEU A 77 -6.35 -13.71 11.14
C LEU A 77 -5.59 -14.46 12.25
N VAL A 78 -5.75 -15.77 12.33
CA VAL A 78 -5.04 -16.59 13.35
C VAL A 78 -3.52 -16.56 13.12
N LEU A 79 -3.07 -16.67 11.87
CA LEU A 79 -1.64 -16.56 11.54
C LEU A 79 -1.04 -15.26 12.07
N VAL A 80 -1.67 -14.12 11.76
CA VAL A 80 -1.15 -12.82 12.18
C VAL A 80 -1.33 -12.60 13.69
N ALA A 81 -2.45 -13.04 14.29
CA ALA A 81 -2.64 -12.96 15.74
C ALA A 81 -1.49 -13.64 16.50
N VAL A 82 -1.17 -14.88 16.12
CA VAL A 82 -0.07 -15.65 16.74
C VAL A 82 1.26 -14.93 16.58
N VAL A 83 1.60 -14.50 15.38
CA VAL A 83 2.89 -13.83 15.13
C VAL A 83 2.97 -12.48 15.83
N CYS A 84 1.89 -11.69 15.87
CA CYS A 84 1.83 -10.45 16.64
C CYS A 84 2.09 -10.68 18.14
N LEU A 85 1.43 -11.68 18.74
CA LEU A 85 1.60 -11.98 20.17
C LEU A 85 3.01 -12.50 20.51
N LEU A 86 3.68 -13.17 19.57
CA LEU A 86 5.04 -13.65 19.72
C LEU A 86 6.09 -12.55 19.50
N THR A 87 5.79 -11.52 18.72
CA THR A 87 6.76 -10.49 18.34
C THR A 87 7.41 -9.79 19.54
N PRO A 88 6.70 -9.35 20.59
CA PRO A 88 7.34 -8.73 21.75
C PRO A 88 8.17 -9.72 22.58
N MET A 89 7.88 -11.03 22.47
CA MET A 89 8.62 -12.08 23.22
C MET A 89 9.97 -12.37 22.60
N PHE A 90 10.08 -12.35 21.28
CA PHE A 90 11.33 -12.60 20.58
C PHE A 90 12.17 -11.35 20.36
N ALA A 91 11.56 -10.16 20.32
CA ALA A 91 12.19 -8.84 20.33
C ALA A 91 13.49 -8.71 19.50
N GLU A 92 13.53 -9.33 18.32
CA GLU A 92 14.66 -9.33 17.40
C GLU A 92 14.26 -8.84 16.01
N PHE A 93 15.13 -8.13 15.31
CA PHE A 93 14.85 -7.63 13.96
C PHE A 93 14.49 -8.76 12.97
N TYR A 94 15.12 -9.93 13.10
CA TYR A 94 14.76 -11.07 12.26
C TYR A 94 13.29 -11.47 12.42
N PHE A 95 12.76 -11.43 13.64
CA PHE A 95 11.36 -11.77 13.90
C PHE A 95 10.39 -10.72 13.32
N ILE A 96 10.82 -9.45 13.24
CA ILE A 96 10.05 -8.40 12.54
C ILE A 96 9.92 -8.73 11.04
N LYS A 97 10.95 -9.29 10.39
CA LYS A 97 10.84 -9.78 9.00
C LYS A 97 9.81 -10.91 8.88
N VAL A 98 9.80 -11.85 9.82
CA VAL A 98 8.78 -12.93 9.86
C VAL A 98 7.38 -12.36 10.05
N LEU A 99 7.23 -11.36 10.91
CA LEU A 99 5.95 -10.67 11.12
C LEU A 99 5.44 -10.06 9.82
N PHE A 100 6.26 -9.32 9.08
CA PHE A 100 5.82 -8.69 7.82
C PHE A 100 5.53 -9.73 6.72
N ALA A 101 6.26 -10.83 6.67
CA ALA A 101 5.92 -11.94 5.78
C ALA A 101 4.56 -12.59 6.15
N ALA A 102 4.29 -12.75 7.44
CA ALA A 102 3.00 -13.26 7.93
C ALA A 102 1.86 -12.28 7.63
N ILE A 103 2.06 -10.97 7.86
CA ILE A 103 1.08 -9.93 7.54
C ILE A 103 0.76 -9.95 6.04
N GLY A 104 1.78 -10.00 5.17
CA GLY A 104 1.60 -10.06 3.72
C GLY A 104 0.83 -11.31 3.27
N THR A 105 1.23 -12.47 3.80
CA THR A 105 0.55 -13.77 3.54
C THR A 105 -0.91 -13.73 3.95
N ALA A 106 -1.19 -13.28 5.15
CA ALA A 106 -2.54 -13.21 5.68
C ALA A 106 -3.40 -12.18 4.96
N PHE A 107 -2.83 -11.03 4.60
CA PHE A 107 -3.56 -10.02 3.85
C PHE A 107 -3.98 -10.50 2.46
N ALA A 108 -3.16 -11.30 1.78
CA ALA A 108 -3.55 -11.91 0.53
C ALA A 108 -4.82 -12.78 0.68
N LEU A 109 -4.89 -13.61 1.73
CA LEU A 109 -6.07 -14.41 2.07
C LEU A 109 -7.30 -13.53 2.36
N VAL A 110 -7.11 -12.52 3.20
CA VAL A 110 -8.17 -11.62 3.63
C VAL A 110 -8.69 -10.79 2.46
N LYS A 111 -7.82 -10.19 1.66
CA LYS A 111 -8.20 -9.33 0.53
C LYS A 111 -9.05 -10.09 -0.50
N ILE A 112 -8.62 -11.27 -0.91
CA ILE A 112 -9.36 -12.10 -1.87
C ILE A 112 -10.74 -12.48 -1.31
N SER A 113 -10.76 -12.90 -0.04
CA SER A 113 -12.02 -13.31 0.62
C SER A 113 -12.98 -12.14 0.77
N VAL A 114 -12.51 -10.97 1.21
CA VAL A 114 -13.33 -9.77 1.38
C VAL A 114 -13.93 -9.30 0.06
N TYR A 115 -13.13 -9.23 -1.01
CA TYR A 115 -13.64 -8.79 -2.33
C TYR A 115 -14.67 -9.76 -2.90
N SER A 116 -14.46 -11.06 -2.71
CA SER A 116 -15.43 -12.08 -3.12
C SER A 116 -16.73 -11.99 -2.32
N LEU A 117 -16.65 -11.78 -1.00
CA LEU A 117 -17.81 -11.58 -0.15
C LEU A 117 -18.59 -10.30 -0.48
N ILE A 118 -17.91 -9.20 -0.80
CA ILE A 118 -18.56 -7.98 -1.31
C ILE A 118 -19.34 -8.28 -2.59
N GLY A 119 -18.77 -9.10 -3.49
CA GLY A 119 -19.46 -9.56 -4.69
C GLY A 119 -20.76 -10.31 -4.37
N GLN A 120 -20.70 -11.28 -3.43
CA GLN A 120 -21.87 -12.08 -2.99
C GLN A 120 -22.94 -11.24 -2.27
N LEU A 121 -22.52 -10.25 -1.48
CA LEU A 121 -23.41 -9.34 -0.76
C LEU A 121 -24.12 -8.32 -1.67
N SER A 122 -23.67 -8.20 -2.91
CA SER A 122 -24.08 -7.14 -3.82
C SER A 122 -25.09 -7.64 -4.85
N SER A 123 -26.29 -7.09 -4.84
CA SER A 123 -27.36 -7.42 -5.80
C SER A 123 -27.23 -6.69 -7.16
N ASN A 124 -26.47 -5.61 -7.19
CA ASN A 124 -26.25 -4.78 -8.38
C ASN A 124 -24.96 -3.95 -8.26
N THR A 125 -24.53 -3.36 -9.38
CA THR A 125 -23.31 -2.55 -9.46
C THR A 125 -23.28 -1.40 -8.46
N LYS A 126 -24.42 -0.74 -8.21
CA LYS A 126 -24.51 0.38 -7.25
C LYS A 126 -24.25 -0.07 -5.83
N THR A 127 -24.84 -1.20 -5.41
CA THR A 127 -24.64 -1.80 -4.09
C THR A 127 -23.20 -2.28 -3.93
N HIS A 128 -22.63 -2.90 -4.99
CA HIS A 128 -21.23 -3.34 -4.99
C HIS A 128 -20.27 -2.16 -4.78
N SER A 129 -20.41 -1.10 -5.56
CA SER A 129 -19.57 0.09 -5.43
C SER A 129 -19.72 0.76 -4.06
N SER A 130 -20.94 0.81 -3.52
CA SER A 130 -21.19 1.38 -2.18
C SER A 130 -20.49 0.59 -1.08
N LEU A 131 -20.62 -0.75 -1.08
CA LEU A 131 -19.94 -1.62 -0.09
C LEU A 131 -18.42 -1.54 -0.22
N MET A 132 -17.88 -1.58 -1.45
CA MET A 132 -16.46 -1.45 -1.70
C MET A 132 -15.92 -0.14 -1.13
N ASN A 133 -16.58 0.99 -1.45
CA ASN A 133 -16.17 2.30 -0.94
C ASN A 133 -16.25 2.39 0.59
N THR A 134 -17.25 1.75 1.20
CA THR A 134 -17.36 1.72 2.68
C THR A 134 -16.19 0.96 3.29
N VAL A 135 -15.88 -0.23 2.79
CA VAL A 135 -14.78 -1.07 3.31
C VAL A 135 -13.42 -0.38 3.08
N GLU A 136 -13.19 0.20 1.90
CA GLU A 136 -11.97 0.97 1.62
C GLU A 136 -11.89 2.26 2.47
N GLY A 137 -13.02 2.90 2.75
CA GLY A 137 -13.07 4.05 3.67
C GLY A 137 -12.66 3.66 5.09
N ILE A 138 -13.16 2.53 5.61
CA ILE A 138 -12.76 1.98 6.91
C ILE A 138 -11.28 1.61 6.91
N PHE A 139 -10.75 1.07 5.82
CA PHE A 139 -9.33 0.82 5.64
C PHE A 139 -8.52 2.11 5.83
N MET A 140 -8.91 3.21 5.20
CA MET A 140 -8.21 4.50 5.35
C MET A 140 -8.26 5.05 6.76
N VAL A 141 -9.36 4.83 7.50
CA VAL A 141 -9.42 5.15 8.94
C VAL A 141 -8.40 4.32 9.72
N GLY A 142 -8.27 3.03 9.40
CA GLY A 142 -7.23 2.16 9.98
C GLY A 142 -5.82 2.67 9.70
N VAL A 143 -5.52 3.07 8.46
CA VAL A 143 -4.22 3.64 8.09
C VAL A 143 -3.89 4.87 8.94
N LEU A 144 -4.81 5.82 9.02
CA LEU A 144 -4.63 7.03 9.83
C LEU A 144 -4.44 6.72 11.32
N SER A 145 -5.28 5.83 11.86
CA SER A 145 -5.20 5.40 13.26
C SER A 145 -3.87 4.73 13.59
N GLY A 146 -3.30 4.00 12.65
CA GLY A 146 -2.05 3.26 12.81
C GLY A 146 -0.91 4.14 13.28
N TYR A 147 -0.69 5.29 12.67
CA TYR A 147 0.39 6.21 13.05
C TYR A 147 0.25 6.69 14.51
N TRP A 148 -0.97 7.00 14.94
CA TRP A 148 -1.26 7.46 16.31
C TRP A 148 -1.17 6.31 17.31
N ILE A 149 -1.64 5.12 16.96
CA ILE A 149 -1.52 3.93 17.81
C ILE A 149 -0.03 3.62 18.04
N PHE A 150 0.78 3.52 16.99
CA PHE A 150 2.21 3.24 17.14
C PHE A 150 2.94 4.31 17.92
N SER A 151 2.68 5.60 17.64
CA SER A 151 3.33 6.69 18.35
C SER A 151 3.04 6.67 19.86
N GLY A 152 1.83 6.21 20.25
CA GLY A 152 1.44 6.08 21.66
C GLY A 152 2.20 5.00 22.46
N PHE A 153 2.93 4.10 21.78
CA PHE A 153 3.79 3.08 22.41
C PHE A 153 5.27 3.46 22.41
N ILE A 154 5.65 4.60 21.84
CA ILE A 154 7.02 5.11 21.87
C ILE A 154 7.25 5.84 23.18
N ASP A 155 8.32 5.49 23.89
CA ASP A 155 8.76 6.26 25.05
C ASP A 155 9.55 7.50 24.57
N PRO A 156 9.07 8.73 24.79
CA PRO A 156 9.76 9.92 24.37
C PRO A 156 11.13 10.11 25.04
N ASN A 157 11.32 9.55 26.26
CA ASN A 157 12.57 9.66 27.01
C ASN A 157 13.59 8.60 26.61
N ASP A 158 13.13 7.43 26.12
CA ASP A 158 13.97 6.36 25.61
C ASP A 158 13.36 5.77 24.32
N PRO A 159 13.50 6.47 23.19
CA PRO A 159 12.96 6.02 21.90
C PRO A 159 13.59 4.70 21.39
N ALA A 160 14.73 4.30 21.93
CA ALA A 160 15.43 3.07 21.59
C ALA A 160 14.93 1.85 22.38
N SER A 161 14.10 2.06 23.41
CA SER A 161 13.53 0.98 24.22
C SER A 161 12.69 0.01 23.37
N LEU A 162 12.61 -1.24 23.84
CA LEU A 162 11.74 -2.27 23.24
C LEU A 162 10.25 -2.06 23.55
N ALA A 163 9.89 -1.01 24.29
CA ALA A 163 8.51 -0.75 24.74
C ALA A 163 7.51 -0.63 23.59
N TRP A 164 7.94 -0.10 22.43
CA TRP A 164 7.07 0.03 21.25
C TRP A 164 6.56 -1.31 20.73
N LEU A 165 7.27 -2.41 20.96
CA LEU A 165 6.81 -3.75 20.55
C LEU A 165 5.52 -4.16 21.25
N ASN A 166 5.18 -3.56 22.41
CA ASN A 166 3.94 -3.84 23.12
C ASN A 166 2.69 -3.47 22.30
N VAL A 167 2.81 -2.61 21.27
CA VAL A 167 1.74 -2.35 20.30
C VAL A 167 1.23 -3.65 19.67
N TYR A 168 2.09 -4.66 19.48
CA TYR A 168 1.69 -5.93 18.90
C TYR A 168 0.84 -6.79 19.83
N TYR A 169 0.90 -6.61 21.16
CA TYR A 169 -0.08 -7.22 22.07
C TYR A 169 -1.47 -6.62 21.85
N LEU A 170 -1.57 -5.28 21.71
CA LEU A 170 -2.83 -4.62 21.40
C LEU A 170 -3.38 -5.09 20.03
N LEU A 171 -2.56 -5.06 18.98
CA LEU A 171 -2.97 -5.45 17.64
C LEU A 171 -3.31 -6.94 17.57
N GLY A 172 -2.51 -7.80 18.21
CA GLY A 172 -2.78 -9.24 18.32
C GLY A 172 -4.11 -9.53 19.04
N GLY A 173 -4.41 -8.77 20.09
CA GLY A 173 -5.71 -8.84 20.78
C GLY A 173 -6.87 -8.43 19.88
N MET A 174 -6.74 -7.32 19.15
CA MET A 174 -7.76 -6.85 18.19
C MET A 174 -7.99 -7.88 17.08
N ILE A 175 -6.91 -8.47 16.53
CA ILE A 175 -7.01 -9.51 15.49
C ILE A 175 -7.66 -10.77 16.06
N THR A 176 -7.34 -11.17 17.28
CA THR A 176 -7.96 -12.32 17.94
C THR A 176 -9.46 -12.13 18.09
N ILE A 177 -9.89 -10.94 18.52
CA ILE A 177 -11.31 -10.58 18.61
C ILE A 177 -11.96 -10.65 17.21
N ALA A 178 -11.30 -10.11 16.18
CA ALA A 178 -11.77 -10.19 14.81
C ALA A 178 -11.89 -11.65 14.32
N ALA A 179 -10.90 -12.50 14.63
CA ALA A 179 -10.93 -13.91 14.28
C ALA A 179 -12.09 -14.67 14.93
N ILE A 180 -12.31 -14.44 16.23
CA ILE A 180 -13.43 -15.01 16.97
C ILE A 180 -14.76 -14.55 16.36
N PHE A 181 -14.88 -13.24 16.07
CA PHE A 181 -16.10 -12.70 15.47
C PHE A 181 -16.37 -13.32 14.09
N VAL A 182 -15.37 -13.37 13.20
CA VAL A 182 -15.49 -13.99 11.87
C VAL A 182 -15.86 -15.46 11.96
N TYR A 183 -15.31 -16.20 12.93
CA TYR A 183 -15.60 -17.61 13.13
C TYR A 183 -17.09 -17.88 13.42
N PHE A 184 -17.75 -16.99 14.18
CA PHE A 184 -19.17 -17.13 14.52
C PHE A 184 -20.14 -16.54 13.48
N VAL A 185 -19.66 -15.75 12.52
CA VAL A 185 -20.51 -15.20 11.46
C VAL A 185 -20.86 -16.30 10.45
N PRO A 186 -22.15 -16.60 10.19
CA PRO A 186 -22.56 -17.63 9.21
C PRO A 186 -22.33 -17.13 7.78
N ILE A 187 -21.18 -17.44 7.21
CA ILE A 187 -20.83 -17.16 5.82
C ILE A 187 -21.11 -18.42 4.98
N GLU A 188 -21.99 -18.31 3.99
CA GLU A 188 -22.35 -19.42 3.13
C GLU A 188 -21.21 -19.77 2.18
N ARG A 189 -20.99 -21.06 1.96
CA ARG A 189 -20.03 -21.56 0.97
C ARG A 189 -20.75 -21.68 -0.37
N GLU A 190 -20.21 -21.03 -1.39
CA GLU A 190 -20.64 -21.29 -2.76
C GLU A 190 -19.97 -22.57 -3.28
N PRO A 191 -20.71 -23.44 -4.01
CA PRO A 191 -20.12 -24.61 -4.64
C PRO A 191 -19.12 -24.15 -5.71
N PHE A 192 -17.89 -24.67 -5.64
CA PHE A 192 -16.84 -24.37 -6.63
C PHE A 192 -17.16 -25.09 -7.95
N THR A 193 -17.44 -24.33 -9.01
CA THR A 193 -17.76 -24.85 -10.37
C THR A 193 -16.63 -24.60 -11.38
N GLY A 194 -15.44 -24.15 -10.96
CA GLY A 194 -14.35 -23.77 -11.85
C GLY A 194 -13.56 -24.94 -12.43
N ALA A 195 -13.15 -24.82 -13.69
CA ALA A 195 -12.23 -25.77 -14.36
C ALA A 195 -10.81 -25.66 -13.78
N GLN A 196 -10.10 -26.80 -13.73
CA GLN A 196 -8.70 -26.85 -13.29
C GLN A 196 -7.80 -26.44 -14.46
N THR A 197 -7.36 -25.19 -14.45
CA THR A 197 -6.20 -24.76 -15.23
C THR A 197 -4.97 -24.78 -14.32
N GLY A 198 -3.82 -25.23 -14.79
CA GLY A 198 -2.62 -25.27 -13.97
C GLY A 198 -2.13 -23.85 -13.64
N ALA A 199 -1.95 -23.53 -12.35
CA ALA A 199 -1.52 -22.21 -11.90
C ALA A 199 -0.27 -21.68 -12.62
N LEU A 200 0.70 -22.57 -12.90
CA LEU A 200 1.93 -22.21 -13.63
C LEU A 200 1.66 -21.80 -15.09
N SER A 201 0.75 -22.50 -15.79
CA SER A 201 0.40 -22.16 -17.18
C SER A 201 -0.34 -20.81 -17.25
N GLU A 202 -1.24 -20.55 -16.30
CA GLU A 202 -1.91 -19.25 -16.18
C GLU A 202 -0.93 -18.11 -15.91
N PHE A 203 0.06 -18.35 -15.05
CA PHE A 203 1.14 -17.41 -14.78
C PHE A 203 1.96 -17.07 -16.02
N LEU A 204 2.41 -18.09 -16.74
CA LEU A 204 3.19 -17.88 -17.95
C LEU A 204 2.37 -17.14 -19.02
N ASP A 205 1.09 -17.46 -19.17
CA ASP A 205 0.20 -16.77 -20.10
C ASP A 205 -0.08 -15.32 -19.69
N MET A 206 -0.14 -15.05 -18.39
CA MET A 206 -0.23 -13.69 -17.87
C MET A 206 1.06 -12.91 -18.20
N LEU A 207 2.24 -13.49 -17.97
CA LEU A 207 3.51 -12.85 -18.31
C LEU A 207 3.66 -12.59 -19.81
N LYS A 208 3.14 -13.47 -20.69
CA LYS A 208 3.14 -13.23 -22.14
C LYS A 208 2.40 -11.96 -22.55
N LEU A 209 1.45 -11.47 -21.75
CA LEU A 209 0.79 -10.19 -22.05
C LEU A 209 1.76 -9.01 -22.04
N THR A 210 2.85 -9.08 -21.29
CA THR A 210 3.87 -8.01 -21.25
C THR A 210 4.60 -7.82 -22.59
N TYR A 211 4.57 -8.81 -23.49
CA TYR A 211 5.10 -8.64 -24.86
C TYR A 211 4.26 -7.66 -25.71
N GLN A 212 3.02 -7.34 -25.29
CA GLN A 212 2.24 -6.28 -25.94
C GLN A 212 2.79 -4.91 -25.48
N PRO A 213 3.22 -4.01 -26.40
CA PRO A 213 3.82 -2.73 -26.03
C PRO A 213 2.93 -1.87 -25.13
N LEU A 214 1.61 -1.93 -25.33
CA LEU A 214 0.64 -1.22 -24.50
C LEU A 214 0.69 -1.71 -23.04
N VAL A 215 0.72 -3.03 -22.85
CA VAL A 215 0.78 -3.66 -21.52
C VAL A 215 2.13 -3.39 -20.88
N LEU A 216 3.23 -3.48 -21.66
CA LEU A 216 4.57 -3.20 -21.14
C LEU A 216 4.69 -1.77 -20.60
N MET A 217 4.25 -0.76 -21.36
CA MET A 217 4.27 0.64 -20.89
C MET A 217 3.43 0.85 -19.65
N PHE A 218 2.34 0.12 -19.53
CA PHE A 218 1.50 0.17 -18.36
C PHE A 218 2.17 -0.43 -17.12
N VAL A 219 2.68 -1.67 -17.20
CA VAL A 219 3.30 -2.32 -16.03
C VAL A 219 4.55 -1.56 -15.57
N ILE A 220 5.30 -0.94 -16.51
CA ILE A 220 6.39 -0.03 -16.17
C ILE A 220 5.86 1.20 -15.41
N SER A 221 4.75 1.81 -15.86
CA SER A 221 4.17 2.96 -15.16
C SER A 221 3.69 2.60 -13.75
N VAL A 222 3.07 1.44 -13.56
CA VAL A 222 2.62 0.94 -12.26
C VAL A 222 3.81 0.65 -11.35
N PHE A 223 4.83 -0.06 -11.85
CA PHE A 223 6.06 -0.34 -11.13
C PHE A 223 6.73 0.93 -10.63
N LEU A 224 6.97 1.90 -11.53
CA LEU A 224 7.60 3.16 -11.20
C LEU A 224 6.77 4.00 -10.23
N TYR A 225 5.44 4.00 -10.38
CA TYR A 225 4.56 4.72 -9.46
C TYR A 225 4.66 4.16 -8.05
N VAL A 226 4.51 2.83 -7.87
CA VAL A 226 4.58 2.21 -6.55
C VAL A 226 5.98 2.31 -5.96
N LEU A 227 7.03 2.31 -6.82
CA LEU A 227 8.40 2.58 -6.41
C LEU A 227 8.52 3.96 -5.74
N VAL A 228 7.93 5.01 -6.33
CA VAL A 228 7.90 6.35 -5.74
C VAL A 228 7.04 6.40 -4.47
N GLU A 229 5.85 5.78 -4.53
CA GLU A 229 4.89 5.79 -3.43
C GLU A 229 5.49 5.17 -2.16
N GLN A 230 6.06 3.98 -2.28
CA GLN A 230 6.67 3.29 -1.14
C GLN A 230 8.03 3.87 -0.76
N GLY A 231 8.80 4.33 -1.75
CA GLY A 231 10.05 5.03 -1.50
C GLY A 231 9.87 6.30 -0.65
N ILE A 232 8.80 7.06 -0.85
CA ILE A 232 8.48 8.22 -0.02
C ILE A 232 7.70 7.80 1.23
N GLY A 233 6.59 7.08 1.07
CA GLY A 233 5.66 6.80 2.17
C GLY A 233 6.28 6.01 3.32
N SER A 234 7.05 4.96 3.01
CA SER A 234 7.70 4.12 4.02
C SER A 234 8.91 4.80 4.66
N TRP A 235 9.51 5.79 4.01
CA TRP A 235 10.71 6.48 4.52
C TRP A 235 10.43 7.85 5.13
N LEU A 236 9.19 8.34 5.05
CA LEU A 236 8.81 9.64 5.58
C LEU A 236 9.01 9.78 7.11
N PRO A 237 8.69 8.76 7.96
CA PRO A 237 9.00 8.82 9.38
C PRO A 237 10.50 8.97 9.65
N THR A 238 11.34 8.19 8.95
CA THR A 238 12.81 8.24 9.07
C THR A 238 13.35 9.58 8.57
N PHE A 239 12.80 10.11 7.48
CA PHE A 239 13.15 11.44 6.98
C PHE A 239 12.84 12.54 8.00
N ASN A 240 11.66 12.53 8.60
CA ASN A 240 11.28 13.48 9.63
C ASN A 240 12.23 13.41 10.84
N ARG A 241 12.63 12.20 11.25
CA ARG A 241 13.56 12.00 12.37
C ARG A 241 14.97 12.47 12.04
N GLU A 242 15.55 12.00 10.92
CA GLU A 242 16.98 12.18 10.65
C GLU A 242 17.32 13.47 9.91
N VAL A 243 16.43 13.96 9.05
CA VAL A 243 16.67 15.17 8.25
C VAL A 243 16.10 16.42 8.92
N LEU A 244 14.91 16.30 9.53
CA LEU A 244 14.28 17.43 10.21
C LEU A 244 14.57 17.45 11.73
N GLY A 245 15.24 16.44 12.28
CA GLY A 245 15.63 16.39 13.70
C GLY A 245 14.45 16.22 14.66
N LEU A 246 13.28 15.75 14.20
CA LEU A 246 12.07 15.67 15.02
C LEU A 246 12.13 14.50 16.02
N PRO A 247 11.47 14.60 17.20
CA PRO A 247 11.24 13.46 18.07
C PRO A 247 10.58 12.29 17.32
N VAL A 248 10.87 11.05 17.73
CA VAL A 248 10.43 9.85 17.00
C VAL A 248 8.91 9.74 16.94
N ASP A 249 8.24 9.97 18.05
CA ASP A 249 6.77 9.95 18.15
C ASP A 249 6.12 11.01 17.25
N ILE A 250 6.65 12.25 17.25
CA ILE A 250 6.20 13.35 16.38
C ILE A 250 6.48 13.04 14.91
N SER A 251 7.63 12.45 14.59
CA SER A 251 7.98 12.01 13.23
C SER A 251 6.95 11.05 12.64
N ILE A 252 6.46 10.12 13.47
CA ILE A 252 5.43 9.15 13.11
C ILE A 252 4.07 9.85 12.96
N GLN A 253 3.67 10.69 13.93
CA GLN A 253 2.39 11.41 13.89
C GLN A 253 2.27 12.31 12.65
N LEU A 254 3.31 13.07 12.32
CA LEU A 254 3.31 13.95 11.15
C LEU A 254 3.22 13.16 9.82
N THR A 255 3.69 11.93 9.79
CA THR A 255 3.53 11.07 8.62
C THR A 255 2.05 10.72 8.36
N SER A 256 1.18 10.79 9.38
CA SER A 256 -0.27 10.59 9.17
C SER A 256 -0.88 11.61 8.21
N ILE A 257 -0.26 12.78 8.04
CA ILE A 257 -0.67 13.80 7.05
C ILE A 257 -0.59 13.22 5.65
N PHE A 258 0.43 12.41 5.34
CA PHE A 258 0.55 11.75 4.04
C PHE A 258 -0.65 10.86 3.74
N ALA A 259 -1.08 10.03 4.70
CA ALA A 259 -2.26 9.18 4.56
C ALA A 259 -3.56 10.01 4.44
N ALA A 260 -3.70 11.09 5.21
CA ALA A 260 -4.82 12.00 5.10
C ALA A 260 -4.88 12.67 3.72
N MET A 261 -3.74 13.13 3.20
CA MET A 261 -3.65 13.73 1.87
C MET A 261 -3.96 12.73 0.76
N ILE A 262 -3.58 11.45 0.90
CA ILE A 262 -4.01 10.39 -0.02
C ILE A 262 -5.54 10.24 0.00
N ALA A 263 -6.17 10.21 1.16
CA ALA A 263 -7.62 10.10 1.26
C ALA A 263 -8.34 11.30 0.60
N ILE A 264 -7.90 12.52 0.91
CA ILE A 264 -8.43 13.76 0.31
C ILE A 264 -8.20 13.77 -1.21
N GLY A 265 -7.01 13.40 -1.66
CA GLY A 265 -6.65 13.37 -3.09
C GLY A 265 -7.53 12.42 -3.90
N ARG A 266 -7.89 11.25 -3.36
CA ARG A 266 -8.83 10.31 -4.01
C ARG A 266 -10.23 10.92 -4.16
N LEU A 267 -10.73 11.61 -3.13
CA LEU A 267 -12.04 12.27 -3.18
C LEU A 267 -12.05 13.41 -4.19
N LEU A 268 -11.04 14.28 -4.15
CA LEU A 268 -10.92 15.40 -5.10
C LEU A 268 -10.76 14.92 -6.54
N ALA A 269 -9.99 13.87 -6.77
CA ALA A 269 -9.82 13.30 -8.12
C ALA A 269 -11.15 12.82 -8.71
N GLY A 270 -12.00 12.16 -7.91
CA GLY A 270 -13.33 11.74 -8.36
C GLY A 270 -14.22 12.89 -8.84
N PHE A 271 -14.04 14.09 -8.26
CA PHE A 271 -14.72 15.29 -8.70
C PHE A 271 -14.05 15.93 -9.94
N LEU A 272 -12.74 16.14 -9.90
CA LEU A 272 -11.99 16.86 -10.93
C LEU A 272 -11.95 16.13 -12.28
N LEU A 273 -11.92 14.79 -12.26
CA LEU A 273 -11.91 13.96 -13.48
C LEU A 273 -13.22 14.07 -14.31
N ARG A 274 -14.26 14.69 -13.77
CA ARG A 274 -15.48 15.04 -14.55
C ARG A 274 -15.23 16.19 -15.53
N PHE A 275 -14.23 17.04 -15.25
CA PHE A 275 -13.97 18.27 -16.00
C PHE A 275 -12.63 18.21 -16.76
N VAL A 276 -11.66 17.41 -16.28
CA VAL A 276 -10.32 17.37 -16.84
C VAL A 276 -10.04 16.00 -17.47
N PRO A 277 -9.53 15.93 -18.71
CA PRO A 277 -9.13 14.67 -19.34
C PRO A 277 -8.05 13.95 -18.51
N TRP A 278 -8.17 12.63 -18.38
CA TRP A 278 -7.31 11.80 -17.56
C TRP A 278 -5.80 12.05 -17.75
N TYR A 279 -5.37 12.22 -19.01
CA TYR A 279 -3.95 12.41 -19.35
C TYR A 279 -3.40 13.75 -18.82
N ILE A 280 -4.17 14.84 -18.98
CA ILE A 280 -3.79 16.17 -18.45
C ILE A 280 -3.78 16.12 -16.93
N PHE A 281 -4.76 15.48 -16.33
CA PHE A 281 -4.90 15.36 -14.88
C PHE A 281 -3.73 14.60 -14.25
N ILE A 282 -3.37 13.40 -14.78
CA ILE A 282 -2.24 12.62 -14.25
C ILE A 282 -0.92 13.40 -14.39
N ASN A 283 -0.65 13.98 -15.58
CA ASN A 283 0.59 14.74 -15.77
C ASN A 283 0.62 15.98 -14.87
N GLY A 284 -0.50 16.65 -14.64
CA GLY A 284 -0.60 17.72 -13.67
C GLY A 284 -0.23 17.27 -12.25
N CYS A 285 -0.76 16.12 -11.81
CA CYS A 285 -0.39 15.50 -10.54
C CYS A 285 1.11 15.18 -10.46
N LEU A 286 1.70 14.57 -11.49
CA LEU A 286 3.13 14.26 -11.54
C LEU A 286 4.01 15.51 -11.48
N VAL A 287 3.63 16.58 -12.19
CA VAL A 287 4.31 17.87 -12.13
C VAL A 287 4.22 18.47 -10.73
N MET A 288 3.05 18.42 -10.10
CA MET A 288 2.88 18.92 -8.73
C MET A 288 3.70 18.11 -7.72
N MET A 289 3.78 16.78 -7.86
CA MET A 289 4.69 15.94 -7.05
C MET A 289 6.14 16.35 -7.23
N PHE A 290 6.57 16.51 -8.49
CA PHE A 290 7.94 16.95 -8.82
C PHE A 290 8.27 18.30 -8.17
N LEU A 291 7.38 19.29 -8.30
CA LEU A 291 7.53 20.60 -7.71
C LEU A 291 7.52 20.57 -6.18
N THR A 292 6.66 19.74 -5.57
CA THR A 292 6.61 19.60 -4.11
C THR A 292 7.96 19.12 -3.59
N ILE A 293 8.57 18.08 -4.18
CA ILE A 293 9.88 17.57 -3.78
C ILE A 293 10.94 18.66 -3.98
N LEU A 294 10.99 19.26 -5.18
CA LEU A 294 12.02 20.22 -5.55
C LEU A 294 12.01 21.48 -4.66
N LEU A 295 10.83 21.95 -4.26
CA LEU A 295 10.69 23.17 -3.45
C LEU A 295 10.80 22.88 -1.95
N THR A 296 10.37 21.69 -1.49
CA THR A 296 10.34 21.40 -0.04
C THR A 296 11.71 20.94 0.47
N LEU A 297 12.45 20.14 -0.30
CA LEU A 297 13.75 19.61 0.20
C LEU A 297 14.78 20.69 0.53
N PRO A 298 14.95 21.78 -0.22
CA PRO A 298 15.86 22.86 0.20
C PRO A 298 15.46 23.52 1.53
N MET A 299 14.16 23.51 1.87
CA MET A 299 13.65 24.10 3.13
C MET A 299 14.06 23.30 4.38
N THR A 300 14.55 22.07 4.20
CA THR A 300 14.99 21.22 5.31
C THR A 300 16.34 21.60 5.87
N GLN A 301 17.09 22.49 5.20
CA GLN A 301 18.44 22.93 5.61
C GLN A 301 18.45 24.09 6.62
N VAL A 302 17.30 24.65 6.97
CA VAL A 302 17.22 25.99 7.60
C VAL A 302 16.95 25.95 9.12
N SER A 303 16.84 24.80 9.79
CA SER A 303 16.34 24.80 11.19
C SER A 303 17.32 24.21 12.20
N GLU A 304 18.33 24.99 12.64
CA GLU A 304 19.26 24.54 13.70
C GLU A 304 18.82 24.80 15.15
N SER A 305 17.64 25.36 15.46
CA SER A 305 17.38 25.84 16.83
C SER A 305 15.98 25.75 17.42
N GLN A 306 15.02 25.11 16.79
CA GLN A 306 13.70 24.94 17.39
C GLN A 306 13.59 23.59 18.12
N VAL A 307 13.43 23.65 19.46
CA VAL A 307 13.02 22.47 20.23
C VAL A 307 11.56 22.18 19.91
N VAL A 308 11.32 21.14 19.13
CA VAL A 308 9.98 20.69 18.74
C VAL A 308 9.41 19.85 19.87
N THR A 309 8.35 20.34 20.52
CA THR A 309 7.66 19.67 21.65
C THR A 309 6.30 19.10 21.23
N GLY A 310 5.79 19.50 20.07
CA GLY A 310 4.48 19.05 19.58
C GLY A 310 4.38 19.11 18.07
N ILE A 311 3.29 18.53 17.56
CA ILE A 311 3.03 18.46 16.11
C ILE A 311 2.87 19.85 15.46
N PHE A 312 2.53 20.89 16.22
CA PHE A 312 2.32 22.24 15.71
C PHE A 312 3.59 23.09 15.69
N ASP A 313 4.65 22.63 16.33
CA ASP A 313 5.94 23.33 16.41
C ASP A 313 6.93 22.87 15.34
N ALA A 314 6.52 21.88 14.50
CA ALA A 314 7.36 21.29 13.48
C ALA A 314 7.66 22.29 12.34
N PRO A 315 8.84 22.21 11.68
CA PRO A 315 9.16 23.06 10.54
C PRO A 315 8.20 22.84 9.37
N LEU A 316 7.98 23.87 8.56
CA LEU A 316 7.02 23.84 7.44
C LEU A 316 7.24 22.66 6.48
N ALA A 317 8.48 22.24 6.27
CA ALA A 317 8.83 21.09 5.44
C ALA A 317 8.16 19.78 5.92
N ALA A 318 7.97 19.63 7.24
CA ALA A 318 7.32 18.44 7.84
C ALA A 318 5.83 18.31 7.50
N TYR A 319 5.20 19.40 7.04
CA TYR A 319 3.80 19.40 6.58
C TYR A 319 3.71 19.38 5.05
N LEU A 320 4.60 20.11 4.36
CA LEU A 320 4.56 20.22 2.91
C LEU A 320 4.98 18.91 2.22
N LEU A 321 6.00 18.23 2.74
CA LEU A 321 6.47 16.99 2.11
C LEU A 321 5.41 15.88 2.15
N PRO A 322 4.72 15.59 3.28
CA PRO A 322 3.60 14.66 3.28
C PRO A 322 2.43 15.06 2.38
N ALA A 323 2.25 16.35 2.11
CA ALA A 323 1.19 16.82 1.20
C ALA A 323 1.32 16.30 -0.23
N ILE A 324 2.48 15.76 -0.62
CA ILE A 324 2.68 15.06 -1.90
C ILE A 324 1.64 13.93 -2.09
N GLY A 325 1.16 13.32 -1.00
CA GLY A 325 0.13 12.30 -1.01
C GLY A 325 -1.16 12.73 -1.74
N LEU A 326 -1.49 14.02 -1.70
CA LEU A 326 -2.63 14.59 -2.39
C LEU A 326 -2.57 14.35 -3.92
N PHE A 327 -1.41 14.55 -4.48
CA PHE A 327 -1.15 14.42 -5.91
C PHE A 327 -0.84 12.97 -6.32
N MET A 328 -0.29 12.17 -5.40
CA MET A 328 -0.04 10.74 -5.64
C MET A 328 -1.32 9.93 -5.71
N ALA A 329 -2.28 10.23 -4.86
CA ALA A 329 -3.49 9.44 -4.61
C ALA A 329 -4.28 9.02 -5.85
N PRO A 330 -4.52 9.88 -6.87
CA PRO A 330 -5.31 9.52 -8.04
C PRO A 330 -4.55 8.73 -9.10
N ILE A 331 -3.23 8.72 -9.08
CA ILE A 331 -2.41 8.22 -10.20
C ILE A 331 -2.63 6.72 -10.40
N TYR A 332 -2.46 5.91 -9.34
CA TYR A 332 -2.58 4.46 -9.42
C TYR A 332 -3.97 3.96 -9.86
N PRO A 333 -5.08 4.38 -9.22
CA PRO A 333 -6.40 3.95 -9.66
C PRO A 333 -6.75 4.42 -11.07
N LEU A 334 -6.29 5.59 -11.46
CA LEU A 334 -6.59 6.15 -12.78
C LEU A 334 -5.82 5.44 -13.89
N ILE A 335 -4.53 5.14 -13.70
CA ILE A 335 -3.74 4.36 -14.65
C ILE A 335 -4.37 2.97 -14.83
N ASN A 336 -4.73 2.29 -13.74
CA ASN A 336 -5.36 0.97 -13.77
C ASN A 336 -6.70 1.01 -14.53
N SER A 337 -7.55 2.01 -14.26
CA SER A 337 -8.84 2.19 -14.93
C SER A 337 -8.68 2.39 -16.43
N VAL A 338 -7.76 3.27 -16.84
CA VAL A 338 -7.53 3.58 -18.27
C VAL A 338 -7.05 2.36 -19.04
N VAL A 339 -6.17 1.55 -18.45
CA VAL A 339 -5.65 0.37 -19.12
C VAL A 339 -6.67 -0.75 -19.20
N LEU A 340 -7.36 -1.03 -18.11
CA LEU A 340 -8.41 -2.07 -18.13
C LEU A 340 -9.49 -1.72 -19.14
N SER A 341 -9.87 -0.43 -19.28
CA SER A 341 -10.83 -0.01 -20.31
C SER A 341 -10.31 -0.10 -21.75
N ALA A 342 -8.99 -0.15 -21.95
CA ALA A 342 -8.37 -0.29 -23.27
C ALA A 342 -8.15 -1.77 -23.69
N LEU A 343 -8.41 -2.74 -22.80
CA LEU A 343 -8.20 -4.16 -23.01
C LEU A 343 -9.53 -4.93 -23.10
N PRO A 344 -9.58 -6.04 -23.85
CA PRO A 344 -10.73 -6.94 -23.85
C PRO A 344 -11.00 -7.53 -22.46
N ASN A 345 -12.28 -7.70 -22.10
CA ASN A 345 -12.70 -8.23 -20.78
C ASN A 345 -12.03 -9.58 -20.43
N LYS A 346 -11.76 -10.43 -21.43
CA LYS A 346 -11.07 -11.72 -21.25
C LYS A 346 -9.63 -11.58 -20.70
N GLN A 347 -9.01 -10.41 -20.84
CA GLN A 347 -7.65 -10.14 -20.37
C GLN A 347 -7.64 -9.45 -18.99
N HIS A 348 -8.77 -8.99 -18.47
CA HIS A 348 -8.81 -8.22 -17.23
C HIS A 348 -8.27 -9.00 -16.02
N ALA A 349 -8.64 -10.29 -15.86
CA ALA A 349 -8.14 -11.10 -14.75
C ALA A 349 -6.61 -11.26 -14.79
N LYS A 350 -6.05 -11.60 -15.98
CA LYS A 350 -4.60 -11.71 -16.18
C LYS A 350 -3.90 -10.36 -15.94
N MET A 351 -4.53 -9.26 -16.36
CA MET A 351 -4.02 -7.91 -16.16
C MET A 351 -3.98 -7.52 -14.69
N THR A 352 -5.02 -7.86 -13.92
CA THR A 352 -5.04 -7.63 -12.47
C THR A 352 -3.89 -8.37 -11.77
N GLY A 353 -3.58 -9.60 -12.19
CA GLY A 353 -2.42 -10.34 -11.68
C GLY A 353 -1.10 -9.63 -11.96
N LEU A 354 -0.91 -9.11 -13.19
CA LEU A 354 0.28 -8.31 -13.52
C LEU A 354 0.38 -7.04 -12.67
N ILE A 355 -0.73 -6.34 -12.45
CA ILE A 355 -0.78 -5.16 -11.58
C ILE A 355 -0.26 -5.51 -10.18
N VAL A 356 -0.73 -6.60 -9.58
CA VAL A 356 -0.30 -7.02 -8.24
C VAL A 356 1.19 -7.31 -8.19
N ILE A 357 1.72 -8.05 -9.17
CA ILE A 357 3.15 -8.42 -9.21
C ILE A 357 4.02 -7.18 -9.39
N PHE A 358 3.73 -6.35 -10.40
CA PHE A 358 4.56 -5.17 -10.67
C PHE A 358 4.43 -4.10 -9.60
N SER A 359 3.27 -4.01 -8.91
CA SER A 359 3.13 -3.17 -7.71
C SER A 359 3.98 -3.67 -6.55
N ALA A 360 3.98 -4.98 -6.27
CA ALA A 360 4.80 -5.57 -5.21
C ALA A 360 6.29 -5.41 -5.49
N LEU A 361 6.72 -5.63 -6.73
CA LEU A 361 8.11 -5.38 -7.15
C LEU A 361 8.45 -3.89 -7.02
N GLY A 362 7.57 -2.99 -7.47
CA GLY A 362 7.74 -1.55 -7.35
C GLY A 362 7.92 -1.11 -5.90
N GLY A 363 7.06 -1.59 -4.99
CA GLY A 363 7.14 -1.31 -3.55
C GLY A 363 8.44 -1.80 -2.93
N THR A 364 8.77 -3.07 -3.18
CA THR A 364 10.01 -3.68 -2.69
C THR A 364 11.24 -2.91 -3.16
N PHE A 365 11.35 -2.67 -4.47
CA PHE A 365 12.50 -1.94 -5.02
C PHE A 365 12.53 -0.47 -4.60
N GLY A 366 11.35 0.18 -4.47
CA GLY A 366 11.24 1.57 -4.05
C GLY A 366 11.75 1.77 -2.63
N SER A 367 11.27 0.98 -1.68
CA SER A 367 11.76 1.04 -0.30
C SER A 367 13.24 0.65 -0.21
N PHE A 368 13.66 -0.43 -0.89
CA PHE A 368 15.05 -0.89 -0.87
C PHE A 368 16.01 0.17 -1.43
N LEU A 369 15.72 0.70 -2.61
CA LEU A 369 16.58 1.71 -3.24
C LEU A 369 16.66 2.99 -2.41
N THR A 370 15.52 3.44 -1.86
CA THR A 370 15.49 4.59 -0.95
C THR A 370 16.33 4.33 0.28
N GLY A 371 16.23 3.14 0.90
CA GLY A 371 17.05 2.74 2.05
C GLY A 371 18.54 2.76 1.77
N VAL A 372 18.97 2.19 0.64
CA VAL A 372 20.39 2.18 0.23
C VAL A 372 20.92 3.59 0.01
N ILE A 373 20.14 4.46 -0.66
CA ILE A 373 20.57 5.83 -0.91
C ILE A 373 20.56 6.65 0.37
N PHE A 374 19.58 6.45 1.22
CA PHE A 374 19.49 7.09 2.52
C PHE A 374 20.70 6.75 3.40
N ASP A 375 21.11 5.46 3.38
CA ASP A 375 22.25 4.95 4.12
C ASP A 375 23.59 5.55 3.66
N LYS A 376 23.78 5.66 2.33
CA LYS A 376 25.05 6.09 1.73
C LYS A 376 25.17 7.60 1.51
N PHE A 377 24.07 8.28 1.17
CA PHE A 377 24.06 9.65 0.70
C PHE A 377 23.16 10.58 1.54
N GLY A 378 22.42 10.02 2.51
CA GLY A 378 21.51 10.76 3.37
C GLY A 378 20.10 10.96 2.80
N GLY A 379 19.17 11.37 3.67
CA GLY A 379 17.74 11.40 3.39
C GLY A 379 17.33 12.38 2.29
N GLN A 380 17.97 13.53 2.19
CA GLN A 380 17.66 14.49 1.12
C GLN A 380 17.92 13.89 -0.26
N HIS A 381 19.07 13.23 -0.47
CA HIS A 381 19.40 12.57 -1.74
C HIS A 381 18.45 11.43 -2.06
N ALA A 382 18.05 10.67 -1.04
CA ALA A 382 17.08 9.58 -1.21
C ALA A 382 15.73 10.09 -1.75
N PHE A 383 15.27 11.23 -1.26
CA PHE A 383 14.03 11.83 -1.73
C PHE A 383 14.17 12.54 -3.08
N TYR A 384 15.32 13.23 -3.34
CA TYR A 384 15.60 13.79 -4.67
C TYR A 384 15.62 12.69 -5.76
N MET A 385 16.10 11.49 -5.45
CA MET A 385 16.11 10.39 -6.40
C MET A 385 14.70 10.06 -6.94
N SER A 386 13.64 10.30 -6.16
CA SER A 386 12.25 10.08 -6.60
C SER A 386 11.84 10.95 -7.80
N LEU A 387 12.57 12.03 -8.08
CA LEU A 387 12.32 12.85 -9.28
C LEU A 387 12.57 12.09 -10.57
N ILE A 388 13.52 11.15 -10.60
CA ILE A 388 13.89 10.37 -11.79
C ILE A 388 12.69 9.48 -12.21
N PRO A 389 12.16 8.58 -11.36
CA PRO A 389 11.02 7.76 -11.76
C PRO A 389 9.75 8.58 -12.03
N ILE A 390 9.53 9.75 -11.39
CA ILE A 390 8.40 10.63 -11.73
C ILE A 390 8.48 11.06 -13.20
N VAL A 391 9.65 11.50 -13.67
CA VAL A 391 9.85 11.86 -15.08
C VAL A 391 9.70 10.64 -16.00
N MET A 392 10.20 9.48 -15.58
CA MET A 392 10.04 8.24 -16.34
C MET A 392 8.57 7.83 -16.48
N ILE A 393 7.73 8.04 -15.45
CA ILE A 393 6.29 7.80 -15.52
C ILE A 393 5.65 8.73 -16.56
N MET A 394 5.98 10.02 -16.56
CA MET A 394 5.46 10.97 -17.55
C MET A 394 5.78 10.51 -18.98
N PHE A 395 7.03 10.08 -19.22
CA PHE A 395 7.45 9.57 -20.52
C PHE A 395 6.73 8.26 -20.90
N SER A 396 6.62 7.32 -19.99
CA SER A 396 5.91 6.05 -20.18
C SER A 396 4.42 6.29 -20.51
N LEU A 397 3.75 7.20 -19.81
CA LEU A 397 2.36 7.59 -20.10
C LEU A 397 2.19 8.30 -21.44
N PHE A 398 3.20 9.06 -21.89
CA PHE A 398 3.19 9.65 -23.23
C PHE A 398 3.22 8.58 -24.32
N ILE A 399 4.10 7.58 -24.20
CA ILE A 399 4.15 6.45 -25.12
C ILE A 399 2.83 5.65 -25.07
N PHE A 400 2.32 5.35 -23.86
CA PHE A 400 1.06 4.66 -23.67
C PHE A 400 -0.10 5.35 -24.38
N LYS A 401 -0.21 6.68 -24.25
CA LYS A 401 -1.24 7.47 -24.92
C LYS A 401 -1.18 7.33 -26.45
N LYS A 402 0.05 7.39 -27.03
CA LYS A 402 0.24 7.20 -28.48
C LYS A 402 -0.18 5.80 -28.95
N LEU A 403 0.24 4.75 -28.22
CA LEU A 403 -0.11 3.36 -28.54
C LEU A 403 -1.61 3.09 -28.43
N SER A 404 -2.26 3.64 -27.40
CA SER A 404 -3.71 3.53 -27.21
C SER A 404 -4.51 4.22 -28.31
N ALA A 405 -4.08 5.39 -28.78
CA ALA A 405 -4.71 6.11 -29.87
C ALA A 405 -4.62 5.35 -31.21
N ASN A 406 -3.44 4.80 -31.52
CA ASN A 406 -3.22 4.00 -32.73
C ASN A 406 -4.10 2.74 -32.75
N ARG A 407 -4.27 2.05 -31.63
CA ARG A 407 -5.12 0.86 -31.54
C ARG A 407 -6.59 1.18 -31.80
N ARG A 408 -7.10 2.30 -31.28
CA ARG A 408 -8.47 2.75 -31.55
C ARG A 408 -8.70 3.07 -33.04
N SER A 409 -7.76 3.72 -33.69
CA SER A 409 -7.84 4.04 -35.13
C SER A 409 -7.84 2.81 -36.02
N THR A 410 -7.12 1.75 -35.64
CA THR A 410 -7.07 0.46 -36.37
C THR A 410 -8.39 -0.32 -36.24
N LEU A 411 -9.01 -0.30 -35.06
CA LEU A 411 -10.31 -0.97 -34.83
C LEU A 411 -11.45 -0.26 -35.59
N VAL A 412 -11.42 1.06 -35.70
CA VAL A 412 -12.43 1.83 -36.47
C VAL A 412 -12.25 1.69 -37.98
N LYS A 413 -11.05 1.43 -38.47
CA LYS A 413 -10.78 1.21 -39.93
C LYS A 413 -11.04 -0.23 -40.39
N GLY A 414 -11.15 -1.17 -39.43
CA GLY A 414 -11.41 -2.59 -39.72
C GLY A 414 -12.86 -3.03 -39.48
N ALA A 415 -13.73 -2.12 -39.03
CA ALA A 415 -15.18 -2.28 -38.88
C ALA A 415 -15.90 -1.49 -40.00
#